data_a65fcbf5042ca16e377fe56aca975275
#
_entry.id   a65fcbf5042ca16e377fe56aca975275
#
_cell.length_a   1.000
_cell.length_b   1.000
_cell.length_c   1.000
_cell.angle_alpha   90.00
_cell.angle_beta   90.00
_cell.angle_gamma   90.00
#
_symmetry.space_group_name_H-M   'P 1'
#
loop_
_entity.id
_entity.type
_entity.pdbx_description
1 polymer ?
#
loop_
_entity_poly.entity_id
_entity_poly.type
_entity_poly.pdbx_seq_one_letter_code
_entity_poly.pdbx_strand_id
1 'polypeptide(L)'
;MKRFALTLFFLLCLALVSNAQYDKDVFNFRGRAALADGKYSEAISHFNILAHLDTTDCWTFFYRGIAKYNLGDLRGAQADFNTSVRLNPVFTNGYHFRAITLSRFGKYDEALKDLERAMELRPGLDGLYFSRGVTYFLAQQFDKAVADFDRYIRKEPKDPSAYLNRGASYLFLNDTTKALEDYNRAIRLDRFDPEGYIRRGRVYALRKDYNDAIADMDKAIGLDTTNTFAYFNRALMYYDQNNYNAAMSDLNRVLRDEPGNALTLYNRSLINAQVGNMEDALADMDHVININPENVLAYYNRASYFVRMGRWMDALDDYDKAIELYPDFAKAYLNRSY
;
A
#
# COMPACT_ATOMS: atom_id res chain seq x y z
N MET A 1 35.33 -57.34 -22.61
CA MET A 1 35.44 -56.70 -21.31
C MET A 1 35.58 -55.17 -21.36
N LYS A 2 36.48 -54.58 -22.12
CA LYS A 2 36.68 -53.10 -22.15
C LYS A 2 35.43 -52.30 -22.60
N ARG A 3 34.64 -52.78 -23.57
CA ARG A 3 33.41 -52.11 -24.05
C ARG A 3 32.28 -52.16 -23.03
N PHE A 4 32.18 -53.23 -22.22
CA PHE A 4 31.18 -53.36 -21.20
C PHE A 4 31.48 -52.47 -19.97
N ALA A 5 32.76 -52.32 -19.63
CA ALA A 5 33.17 -51.38 -18.58
C ALA A 5 32.95 -49.93 -18.96
N LEU A 6 33.14 -49.55 -20.25
CA LEU A 6 32.88 -48.19 -20.72
C LEU A 6 31.39 -47.85 -20.76
N THR A 7 30.52 -48.80 -21.17
CA THR A 7 29.05 -48.60 -21.12
C THR A 7 28.52 -48.53 -19.69
N LEU A 8 29.05 -49.34 -18.79
CA LEU A 8 28.69 -49.27 -17.35
C LEU A 8 29.11 -47.95 -16.70
N PHE A 9 30.33 -47.50 -17.04
CA PHE A 9 30.85 -46.20 -16.59
C PHE A 9 29.98 -45.04 -17.13
N PHE A 10 29.59 -45.07 -18.41
CA PHE A 10 28.72 -44.07 -19.02
C PHE A 10 27.31 -44.08 -18.42
N LEU A 11 26.74 -45.24 -18.11
CA LEU A 11 25.46 -45.39 -17.42
C LEU A 11 25.53 -44.93 -15.97
N LEU A 12 26.64 -45.18 -15.26
CA LEU A 12 26.89 -44.67 -13.92
C LEU A 12 27.08 -43.15 -13.93
N CYS A 13 27.81 -42.57 -14.89
CA CYS A 13 27.94 -41.14 -15.06
C CYS A 13 26.60 -40.47 -15.41
N LEU A 14 25.78 -41.06 -16.29
CA LEU A 14 24.44 -40.62 -16.58
C LEU A 14 23.53 -40.67 -15.34
N ALA A 15 23.61 -41.75 -14.56
CA ALA A 15 22.84 -41.88 -13.31
C ALA A 15 23.30 -40.88 -12.23
N LEU A 16 24.61 -40.60 -12.14
CA LEU A 16 25.15 -39.58 -11.23
C LEU A 16 24.78 -38.16 -11.68
N VAL A 17 24.79 -37.89 -12.99
CA VAL A 17 24.34 -36.59 -13.55
C VAL A 17 22.84 -36.42 -13.37
N SER A 18 22.03 -37.46 -13.56
CA SER A 18 20.58 -37.40 -13.32
C SER A 18 20.24 -37.22 -11.85
N ASN A 19 20.97 -37.85 -10.91
CA ASN A 19 20.79 -37.64 -9.49
C ASN A 19 21.23 -36.24 -9.02
N ALA A 20 22.31 -35.71 -9.57
CA ALA A 20 22.76 -34.33 -9.28
C ALA A 20 21.79 -33.28 -9.88
N GLN A 21 21.06 -33.61 -10.94
CA GLN A 21 20.10 -32.72 -11.57
C GLN A 21 18.81 -32.54 -10.75
N TYR A 22 18.52 -33.51 -9.85
CA TYR A 22 17.31 -33.53 -8.99
C TYR A 22 17.62 -33.53 -7.49
N ASP A 23 18.80 -33.01 -7.09
CA ASP A 23 19.15 -32.87 -5.70
C ASP A 23 18.26 -31.78 -5.04
N LYS A 24 17.38 -32.19 -4.12
CA LYS A 24 16.48 -31.30 -3.39
C LYS A 24 17.23 -30.18 -2.67
N ASP A 25 18.41 -30.47 -2.13
CA ASP A 25 19.18 -29.49 -1.36
C ASP A 25 19.70 -28.37 -2.26
N VAL A 26 20.08 -28.68 -3.51
CA VAL A 26 20.49 -27.69 -4.50
C VAL A 26 19.33 -26.77 -4.86
N PHE A 27 18.14 -27.29 -5.13
CA PHE A 27 16.97 -26.47 -5.45
C PHE A 27 16.50 -25.64 -4.25
N ASN A 28 16.54 -26.22 -3.03
CA ASN A 28 16.22 -25.50 -1.80
C ASN A 28 17.19 -24.33 -1.60
N PHE A 29 18.49 -24.58 -1.71
CA PHE A 29 19.51 -23.53 -1.60
C PHE A 29 19.32 -22.42 -2.65
N ARG A 30 19.18 -22.78 -3.94
CA ARG A 30 18.97 -21.81 -5.02
C ARG A 30 17.68 -21.03 -4.87
N GLY A 31 16.58 -21.71 -4.51
CA GLY A 31 15.28 -21.07 -4.27
C GLY A 31 15.35 -20.05 -3.14
N ARG A 32 16.00 -20.39 -2.03
CA ARG A 32 16.17 -19.47 -0.89
C ARG A 32 17.14 -18.33 -1.20
N ALA A 33 18.21 -18.59 -1.94
CA ALA A 33 19.13 -17.56 -2.40
C ALA A 33 18.43 -16.57 -3.35
N ALA A 34 17.69 -17.06 -4.34
CA ALA A 34 16.92 -16.23 -5.24
C ALA A 34 15.85 -15.40 -4.49
N LEU A 35 15.20 -16.00 -3.46
CA LEU A 35 14.27 -15.29 -2.60
C LEU A 35 14.94 -14.14 -1.83
N ALA A 36 16.13 -14.39 -1.27
CA ALA A 36 16.92 -13.38 -0.56
C ALA A 36 17.39 -12.23 -1.48
N ASP A 37 17.72 -12.56 -2.74
CA ASP A 37 18.11 -11.58 -3.76
C ASP A 37 16.91 -10.82 -4.37
N GLY A 38 15.67 -11.09 -3.94
CA GLY A 38 14.47 -10.49 -4.52
C GLY A 38 14.08 -11.02 -5.91
N LYS A 39 14.72 -12.10 -6.37
CA LYS A 39 14.44 -12.76 -7.67
C LYS A 39 13.27 -13.73 -7.52
N TYR A 40 12.09 -13.21 -7.24
CA TYR A 40 10.93 -14.00 -6.83
C TYR A 40 10.46 -15.01 -7.88
N SER A 41 10.48 -14.67 -9.17
CA SER A 41 10.12 -15.59 -10.25
C SER A 41 11.08 -16.79 -10.34
N GLU A 42 12.38 -16.56 -10.16
CA GLU A 42 13.40 -17.61 -10.13
C GLU A 42 13.20 -18.50 -8.87
N ALA A 43 12.95 -17.90 -7.72
CA ALA A 43 12.66 -18.62 -6.49
C ALA A 43 11.44 -19.55 -6.66
N ILE A 44 10.34 -19.05 -7.25
CA ILE A 44 9.13 -19.84 -7.53
C ILE A 44 9.48 -21.04 -8.42
N SER A 45 10.29 -20.86 -9.47
CA SER A 45 10.69 -21.94 -10.38
C SER A 45 11.41 -23.06 -9.63
N HIS A 46 12.35 -22.73 -8.75
CA HIS A 46 13.05 -23.71 -7.91
C HIS A 46 12.11 -24.40 -6.92
N PHE A 47 11.23 -23.67 -6.24
CA PHE A 47 10.26 -24.24 -5.30
C PHE A 47 9.16 -25.05 -6.01
N ASN A 48 8.83 -24.78 -7.28
CA ASN A 48 7.95 -25.64 -8.08
C ASN A 48 8.57 -27.02 -8.28
N ILE A 49 9.87 -27.08 -8.62
CA ILE A 49 10.59 -28.36 -8.75
C ILE A 49 10.56 -29.12 -7.40
N LEU A 50 10.88 -28.43 -6.31
CA LEU A 50 10.84 -29.01 -4.96
C LEU A 50 9.44 -29.56 -4.61
N ALA A 51 8.38 -28.80 -4.89
CA ALA A 51 7.01 -29.21 -4.61
C ALA A 51 6.57 -30.45 -5.42
N HIS A 52 7.18 -30.70 -6.59
CA HIS A 52 7.01 -31.94 -7.36
C HIS A 52 7.83 -33.09 -6.79
N LEU A 53 9.05 -32.81 -6.31
CA LEU A 53 9.94 -33.83 -5.74
C LEU A 53 9.49 -34.26 -4.34
N ASP A 54 8.89 -33.35 -3.58
CA ASP A 54 8.39 -33.58 -2.24
C ASP A 54 7.14 -32.78 -1.94
N THR A 55 6.01 -33.45 -1.97
CA THR A 55 4.70 -32.85 -1.70
C THR A 55 4.39 -32.67 -0.20
N THR A 56 5.29 -33.15 0.68
CA THR A 56 5.08 -33.18 2.14
C THR A 56 5.91 -32.18 2.90
N ASP A 57 6.86 -31.50 2.25
CA ASP A 57 7.68 -30.47 2.89
C ASP A 57 6.94 -29.13 3.00
N CYS A 58 6.54 -28.79 4.22
CA CYS A 58 5.82 -27.55 4.51
C CYS A 58 6.65 -26.27 4.21
N TRP A 59 7.99 -26.36 4.29
CA TRP A 59 8.88 -25.22 4.04
C TRP A 59 8.93 -24.85 2.56
N THR A 60 8.88 -25.81 1.66
CA THR A 60 8.82 -25.58 0.23
C THR A 60 7.61 -24.73 -0.15
N PHE A 61 6.43 -25.08 0.34
CA PHE A 61 5.21 -24.28 0.11
C PHE A 61 5.29 -22.93 0.80
N PHE A 62 5.84 -22.87 2.02
CA PHE A 62 6.02 -21.61 2.74
C PHE A 62 6.90 -20.62 1.96
N TYR A 63 8.08 -21.01 1.53
CA TYR A 63 8.98 -20.13 0.78
C TYR A 63 8.43 -19.77 -0.58
N ARG A 64 7.74 -20.68 -1.28
CA ARG A 64 7.05 -20.36 -2.53
C ARG A 64 5.93 -19.36 -2.30
N GLY A 65 5.18 -19.51 -1.23
CA GLY A 65 4.15 -18.56 -0.79
C GLY A 65 4.72 -17.15 -0.55
N ILE A 66 5.89 -17.03 0.13
CA ILE A 66 6.57 -15.75 0.31
C ILE A 66 6.97 -15.14 -1.05
N ALA A 67 7.54 -15.93 -1.96
CA ALA A 67 7.93 -15.43 -3.28
C ALA A 67 6.72 -14.93 -4.08
N LYS A 68 5.60 -15.67 -4.07
CA LYS A 68 4.34 -15.24 -4.72
C LYS A 68 3.75 -13.99 -4.08
N TYR A 69 3.78 -13.90 -2.74
CA TYR A 69 3.31 -12.70 -2.02
C TYR A 69 4.05 -11.45 -2.46
N ASN A 70 5.38 -11.53 -2.56
CA ASN A 70 6.21 -10.41 -2.99
C ASN A 70 6.05 -10.05 -4.47
N LEU A 71 5.62 -10.99 -5.32
CA LEU A 71 5.21 -10.73 -6.71
C LEU A 71 3.78 -10.17 -6.84
N GLY A 72 3.04 -10.07 -5.74
CA GLY A 72 1.64 -9.64 -5.78
C GLY A 72 0.64 -10.75 -6.10
N ASP A 73 1.08 -12.00 -6.33
CA ASP A 73 0.19 -13.16 -6.45
C ASP A 73 -0.33 -13.60 -5.06
N LEU A 74 -1.21 -12.79 -4.51
CA LEU A 74 -1.76 -13.02 -3.18
C LEU A 74 -2.60 -14.30 -3.11
N ARG A 75 -3.30 -14.68 -4.20
CA ARG A 75 -4.10 -15.92 -4.25
C ARG A 75 -3.21 -17.16 -4.23
N GLY A 76 -2.17 -17.15 -5.05
CA GLY A 76 -1.18 -18.22 -5.07
C GLY A 76 -0.41 -18.34 -3.75
N ALA A 77 -0.09 -17.21 -3.12
CA ALA A 77 0.54 -17.17 -1.79
C ALA A 77 -0.37 -17.79 -0.72
N GLN A 78 -1.65 -17.42 -0.69
CA GLN A 78 -2.62 -17.99 0.25
C GLN A 78 -2.77 -19.51 0.08
N ALA A 79 -2.84 -20.00 -1.17
CA ALA A 79 -2.92 -21.43 -1.46
C ALA A 79 -1.68 -22.19 -0.93
N ASP A 80 -0.50 -21.62 -1.10
CA ASP A 80 0.74 -22.20 -0.63
C ASP A 80 0.84 -22.18 0.92
N PHE A 81 0.46 -21.07 1.57
CA PHE A 81 0.40 -21.02 3.04
C PHE A 81 -0.65 -21.97 3.62
N ASN A 82 -1.81 -22.14 2.97
CA ASN A 82 -2.79 -23.16 3.36
C ASN A 82 -2.20 -24.57 3.32
N THR A 83 -1.45 -24.88 2.26
CA THR A 83 -0.77 -26.17 2.14
C THR A 83 0.29 -26.32 3.22
N SER A 84 1.09 -25.29 3.48
CA SER A 84 2.14 -25.29 4.50
C SER A 84 1.60 -25.59 5.91
N VAL A 85 0.52 -24.89 6.33
CA VAL A 85 -0.09 -25.11 7.66
C VAL A 85 -0.86 -26.44 7.76
N ARG A 86 -1.38 -26.95 6.65
CA ARG A 86 -2.01 -28.27 6.59
C ARG A 86 -0.98 -29.39 6.76
N LEU A 87 0.19 -29.24 6.15
CA LEU A 87 1.31 -30.20 6.26
C LEU A 87 1.95 -30.16 7.65
N ASN A 88 2.02 -28.99 8.25
CA ASN A 88 2.55 -28.84 9.61
C ASN A 88 1.64 -27.89 10.45
N PRO A 89 0.69 -28.47 11.22
CA PRO A 89 -0.26 -27.69 12.03
C PRO A 89 0.35 -26.93 13.23
N VAL A 90 1.66 -27.08 13.49
CA VAL A 90 2.39 -26.32 14.52
C VAL A 90 3.40 -25.35 13.91
N PHE A 91 3.30 -25.08 12.61
CA PHE A 91 4.20 -24.19 11.89
C PHE A 91 3.80 -22.73 12.06
N THR A 92 4.31 -22.08 13.09
CA THR A 92 4.02 -20.68 13.45
C THR A 92 4.14 -19.70 12.28
N ASN A 93 5.23 -19.81 11.51
CA ASN A 93 5.46 -18.88 10.39
C ASN A 93 4.42 -19.04 9.28
N GLY A 94 3.92 -20.26 9.04
CA GLY A 94 2.85 -20.50 8.07
C GLY A 94 1.58 -19.75 8.43
N TYR A 95 1.14 -19.84 9.70
CA TYR A 95 -0.01 -19.07 10.19
C TYR A 95 0.25 -17.56 10.12
N HIS A 96 1.43 -17.09 10.54
CA HIS A 96 1.79 -15.68 10.52
C HIS A 96 1.67 -15.08 9.12
N PHE A 97 2.32 -15.68 8.12
CA PHE A 97 2.30 -15.16 6.75
C PHE A 97 0.95 -15.36 6.06
N ARG A 98 0.19 -16.41 6.41
CA ARG A 98 -1.19 -16.56 5.96
C ARG A 98 -2.06 -15.43 6.49
N ALA A 99 -1.92 -15.06 7.76
CA ALA A 99 -2.63 -13.95 8.37
C ALA A 99 -2.34 -12.61 7.68
N ILE A 100 -1.05 -12.33 7.39
CA ILE A 100 -0.66 -11.13 6.64
C ILE A 100 -1.35 -11.10 5.26
N THR A 101 -1.39 -12.26 4.58
CA THR A 101 -2.05 -12.40 3.27
C THR A 101 -3.56 -12.21 3.37
N LEU A 102 -4.21 -12.79 4.39
CA LEU A 102 -5.64 -12.64 4.67
C LEU A 102 -6.01 -11.19 4.95
N SER A 103 -5.16 -10.47 5.71
CA SER A 103 -5.36 -9.03 6.00
C SER A 103 -5.36 -8.19 4.72
N ARG A 104 -4.51 -8.56 3.73
CA ARG A 104 -4.51 -7.91 2.40
C ARG A 104 -5.79 -8.15 1.59
N PHE A 105 -6.51 -9.23 1.86
CA PHE A 105 -7.83 -9.52 1.29
C PHE A 105 -9.00 -8.90 2.08
N GLY A 106 -8.73 -8.18 3.15
CA GLY A 106 -9.76 -7.66 4.06
C GLY A 106 -10.42 -8.72 4.95
N LYS A 107 -9.86 -9.94 5.01
CA LYS A 107 -10.36 -11.06 5.82
C LYS A 107 -9.79 -11.00 7.24
N TYR A 108 -10.09 -9.92 7.94
CA TYR A 108 -9.44 -9.60 9.21
C TYR A 108 -9.71 -10.62 10.31
N ASP A 109 -10.95 -11.15 10.42
CA ASP A 109 -11.30 -12.13 11.43
C ASP A 109 -10.56 -13.46 11.26
N GLU A 110 -10.38 -13.90 10.00
CA GLU A 110 -9.59 -15.09 9.68
C GLU A 110 -8.10 -14.84 10.00
N ALA A 111 -7.59 -13.65 9.65
CA ALA A 111 -6.22 -13.26 9.94
C ALA A 111 -5.92 -13.20 11.44
N LEU A 112 -6.84 -12.65 12.25
CA LEU A 112 -6.70 -12.58 13.70
C LEU A 112 -6.67 -13.98 14.33
N LYS A 113 -7.50 -14.91 13.87
CA LYS A 113 -7.46 -16.32 14.33
C LYS A 113 -6.12 -16.98 14.04
N ASP A 114 -5.56 -16.74 12.86
CA ASP A 114 -4.24 -17.27 12.50
C ASP A 114 -3.13 -16.66 13.37
N LEU A 115 -3.18 -15.36 13.66
CA LEU A 115 -2.22 -14.70 14.53
C LEU A 115 -2.33 -15.19 15.98
N GLU A 116 -3.54 -15.39 16.50
CA GLU A 116 -3.78 -16.01 17.80
C GLU A 116 -3.18 -17.42 17.85
N ARG A 117 -3.42 -18.23 16.82
CA ARG A 117 -2.82 -19.55 16.71
C ARG A 117 -1.29 -19.50 16.69
N ALA A 118 -0.71 -18.57 15.93
CA ALA A 118 0.74 -18.36 15.89
C ALA A 118 1.30 -17.95 17.27
N MET A 119 0.58 -17.11 18.03
CA MET A 119 0.93 -16.68 19.39
C MET A 119 0.84 -17.81 20.40
N GLU A 120 -0.16 -18.69 20.31
CA GLU A 120 -0.25 -19.91 21.14
C GLU A 120 0.96 -20.83 20.91
N LEU A 121 1.35 -21.01 19.65
CA LEU A 121 2.49 -21.86 19.27
C LEU A 121 3.83 -21.24 19.69
N ARG A 122 3.94 -19.91 19.66
CA ARG A 122 5.17 -19.18 20.00
C ARG A 122 4.86 -17.87 20.74
N PRO A 123 4.58 -17.91 22.04
CA PRO A 123 4.20 -16.72 22.83
C PRO A 123 5.28 -15.62 22.90
N GLY A 124 6.54 -15.97 22.68
CA GLY A 124 7.69 -15.05 22.77
C GLY A 124 8.07 -14.41 21.42
N LEU A 125 7.32 -14.60 20.35
CA LEU A 125 7.62 -13.98 19.05
C LEU A 125 6.95 -12.60 18.96
N ASP A 126 7.71 -11.58 19.37
CA ASP A 126 7.17 -10.19 19.50
C ASP A 126 6.64 -9.62 18.19
N GLY A 127 7.20 -9.97 17.01
CA GLY A 127 6.71 -9.56 15.70
C GLY A 127 5.25 -9.96 15.40
N LEU A 128 4.69 -10.94 16.10
CA LEU A 128 3.27 -11.31 15.98
C LEU A 128 2.35 -10.18 16.52
N TYR A 129 2.78 -9.48 17.58
CA TYR A 129 2.03 -8.33 18.11
C TYR A 129 2.03 -7.18 17.11
N PHE A 130 3.15 -6.93 16.43
CA PHE A 130 3.19 -5.93 15.36
C PHE A 130 2.19 -6.28 14.24
N SER A 131 2.23 -7.51 13.74
CA SER A 131 1.33 -7.95 12.67
C SER A 131 -0.13 -7.95 13.08
N ARG A 132 -0.44 -8.31 14.35
CA ARG A 132 -1.81 -8.25 14.88
C ARG A 132 -2.27 -6.81 15.07
N GLY A 133 -1.40 -5.93 15.53
CA GLY A 133 -1.65 -4.49 15.61
C GLY A 133 -2.00 -3.89 14.24
N VAL A 134 -1.23 -4.23 13.20
CA VAL A 134 -1.55 -3.84 11.82
C VAL A 134 -2.90 -4.40 11.36
N THR A 135 -3.20 -5.67 11.68
CA THR A 135 -4.48 -6.28 11.33
C THR A 135 -5.64 -5.59 12.05
N TYR A 136 -5.51 -5.28 13.35
CA TYR A 136 -6.50 -4.50 14.09
C TYR A 136 -6.70 -3.10 13.52
N PHE A 137 -5.61 -2.43 13.12
CA PHE A 137 -5.69 -1.12 12.47
C PHE A 137 -6.51 -1.19 11.17
N LEU A 138 -6.23 -2.15 10.31
CA LEU A 138 -6.97 -2.38 9.07
C LEU A 138 -8.44 -2.74 9.31
N ALA A 139 -8.72 -3.47 10.40
CA ALA A 139 -10.06 -3.80 10.87
C ALA A 139 -10.75 -2.63 11.62
N GLN A 140 -10.15 -1.44 11.64
CA GLN A 140 -10.62 -0.24 12.33
C GLN A 140 -10.79 -0.41 13.86
N GLN A 141 -10.11 -1.38 14.46
CA GLN A 141 -10.09 -1.62 15.90
C GLN A 141 -8.87 -0.91 16.54
N PHE A 142 -8.87 0.41 16.49
CA PHE A 142 -7.68 1.24 16.75
C PHE A 142 -7.15 1.11 18.19
N ASP A 143 -8.02 0.98 19.20
CA ASP A 143 -7.61 0.77 20.59
C ASP A 143 -6.80 -0.52 20.77
N LYS A 144 -7.24 -1.61 20.11
CA LYS A 144 -6.52 -2.88 20.15
C LYS A 144 -5.21 -2.81 19.38
N ALA A 145 -5.19 -2.08 18.27
CA ALA A 145 -3.98 -1.82 17.52
C ALA A 145 -2.93 -1.10 18.39
N VAL A 146 -3.32 -0.03 19.09
CA VAL A 146 -2.45 0.68 20.04
C VAL A 146 -1.89 -0.25 21.10
N ALA A 147 -2.74 -1.09 21.73
CA ALA A 147 -2.31 -2.01 22.77
C ALA A 147 -1.24 -3.02 22.28
N ASP A 148 -1.40 -3.53 21.06
CA ASP A 148 -0.44 -4.46 20.47
C ASP A 148 0.86 -3.75 20.06
N PHE A 149 0.79 -2.55 19.47
CA PHE A 149 1.98 -1.74 19.18
C PHE A 149 2.71 -1.33 20.46
N ASP A 150 2.01 -1.00 21.54
CA ASP A 150 2.60 -0.74 22.85
C ASP A 150 3.42 -1.93 23.36
N ARG A 151 2.87 -3.14 23.19
CA ARG A 151 3.57 -4.35 23.60
C ARG A 151 4.81 -4.60 22.75
N TYR A 152 4.69 -4.43 21.45
CA TYR A 152 5.81 -4.57 20.51
C TYR A 152 6.91 -3.54 20.80
N ILE A 153 6.57 -2.27 20.96
CA ILE A 153 7.52 -1.17 21.22
C ILE A 153 8.30 -1.38 22.51
N ARG A 154 7.71 -1.98 23.55
CA ARG A 154 8.45 -2.31 24.79
C ARG A 154 9.61 -3.28 24.56
N LYS A 155 9.54 -4.10 23.52
CA LYS A 155 10.57 -5.07 23.14
C LYS A 155 11.50 -4.54 22.06
N GLU A 156 10.93 -3.85 21.10
CA GLU A 156 11.62 -3.28 19.94
C GLU A 156 11.50 -1.74 19.91
N PRO A 157 12.10 -1.03 20.89
CA PRO A 157 11.93 0.43 21.05
C PRO A 157 12.65 1.26 19.99
N LYS A 158 13.38 0.60 19.08
CA LYS A 158 14.14 1.24 17.99
C LYS A 158 13.53 1.03 16.62
N ASP A 159 12.40 0.34 16.50
CA ASP A 159 11.69 0.18 15.22
C ASP A 159 10.81 1.40 14.94
N PRO A 160 11.16 2.27 13.95
CA PRO A 160 10.36 3.45 13.62
C PRO A 160 8.97 3.08 13.10
N SER A 161 8.82 1.92 12.42
CA SER A 161 7.55 1.47 11.85
C SER A 161 6.47 1.28 12.90
N ALA A 162 6.85 0.83 14.11
CA ALA A 162 5.90 0.64 15.19
C ALA A 162 5.30 1.96 15.68
N TYR A 163 6.12 3.00 15.79
CA TYR A 163 5.65 4.34 16.15
C TYR A 163 4.81 4.96 15.03
N LEU A 164 5.19 4.76 13.76
CA LEU A 164 4.38 5.24 12.63
C LEU A 164 2.98 4.62 12.64
N ASN A 165 2.86 3.34 12.91
CA ASN A 165 1.58 2.65 12.92
C ASN A 165 0.77 2.96 14.19
N ARG A 166 1.41 3.07 15.37
CA ARG A 166 0.73 3.48 16.60
C ARG A 166 0.25 4.93 16.51
N GLY A 167 1.07 5.83 15.98
CA GLY A 167 0.69 7.22 15.72
C GLY A 167 -0.49 7.35 14.77
N ALA A 168 -0.53 6.53 13.72
CA ALA A 168 -1.70 6.45 12.84
C ALA A 168 -2.96 5.98 13.59
N SER A 169 -2.83 4.99 14.49
CA SER A 169 -3.95 4.52 15.31
C SER A 169 -4.45 5.62 16.25
N TYR A 170 -3.55 6.37 16.89
CA TYR A 170 -3.92 7.53 17.71
C TYR A 170 -4.64 8.62 16.92
N LEU A 171 -4.22 8.86 15.66
CA LEU A 171 -4.88 9.84 14.80
C LEU A 171 -6.35 9.46 14.52
N PHE A 172 -6.64 8.19 14.25
CA PHE A 172 -8.01 7.70 14.08
C PHE A 172 -8.82 7.73 15.39
N LEU A 173 -8.16 7.68 16.54
CA LEU A 173 -8.76 7.89 17.86
C LEU A 173 -8.90 9.39 18.22
N ASN A 174 -8.62 10.31 17.29
CA ASN A 174 -8.59 11.75 17.47
C ASN A 174 -7.57 12.26 18.51
N ASP A 175 -6.58 11.45 18.90
CA ASP A 175 -5.47 11.85 19.76
C ASP A 175 -4.29 12.35 18.93
N THR A 176 -4.43 13.56 18.39
CA THR A 176 -3.40 14.18 17.55
C THR A 176 -2.10 14.44 18.32
N THR A 177 -2.16 14.61 19.65
CA THR A 177 -0.98 14.85 20.49
C THR A 177 -0.09 13.62 20.54
N LYS A 178 -0.65 12.45 20.88
CA LYS A 178 0.11 11.20 20.90
C LYS A 178 0.58 10.79 19.50
N ALA A 179 -0.24 11.06 18.46
CA ALA A 179 0.20 10.85 17.08
C ALA A 179 1.46 11.63 16.75
N LEU A 180 1.52 12.93 17.11
CA LEU A 180 2.70 13.76 16.90
C LEU A 180 3.91 13.29 17.72
N GLU A 181 3.72 12.87 18.97
CA GLU A 181 4.79 12.28 19.79
C GLU A 181 5.42 11.06 19.12
N ASP A 182 4.58 10.16 18.60
CA ASP A 182 5.02 8.95 17.91
C ASP A 182 5.73 9.28 16.60
N TYR A 183 5.19 10.16 15.76
CA TYR A 183 5.86 10.56 14.52
C TYR A 183 7.18 11.26 14.77
N ASN A 184 7.25 12.12 15.81
CA ASN A 184 8.51 12.70 16.27
C ASN A 184 9.52 11.62 16.71
N ARG A 185 9.04 10.55 17.35
CA ARG A 185 9.90 9.45 17.76
C ARG A 185 10.40 8.65 16.55
N ALA A 186 9.53 8.35 15.60
CA ALA A 186 9.90 7.66 14.34
C ALA A 186 10.96 8.46 13.58
N ILE A 187 10.77 9.77 13.39
CA ILE A 187 11.75 10.66 12.73
C ILE A 187 13.10 10.68 13.46
N ARG A 188 13.11 10.66 14.81
CA ARG A 188 14.38 10.58 15.56
C ARG A 188 15.10 9.24 15.38
N LEU A 189 14.36 8.16 15.15
CA LEU A 189 14.92 6.82 14.92
C LEU A 189 15.42 6.66 13.48
N ASP A 190 14.68 7.17 12.52
CA ASP A 190 15.09 7.24 11.12
C ASP A 190 14.77 8.62 10.53
N ARG A 191 15.78 9.46 10.45
CA ARG A 191 15.67 10.82 9.88
C ARG A 191 15.74 10.88 8.37
N PHE A 192 16.01 9.75 7.71
CA PHE A 192 16.12 9.65 6.27
C PHE A 192 14.90 9.00 5.62
N ASP A 193 13.97 8.46 6.41
CA ASP A 193 12.68 8.00 5.93
C ASP A 193 11.71 9.20 5.73
N PRO A 194 11.26 9.48 4.50
CA PRO A 194 10.30 10.56 4.24
C PRO A 194 8.94 10.34 4.90
N GLU A 195 8.56 9.09 5.19
CA GLU A 195 7.22 8.74 5.68
C GLU A 195 6.90 9.39 7.02
N GLY A 196 7.88 9.46 7.93
CA GLY A 196 7.71 10.11 9.23
C GLY A 196 7.32 11.59 9.10
N TYR A 197 7.99 12.31 8.20
CA TYR A 197 7.70 13.72 7.92
C TYR A 197 6.33 13.88 7.24
N ILE A 198 6.01 13.05 6.25
CA ILE A 198 4.71 13.09 5.56
C ILE A 198 3.56 12.91 6.56
N ARG A 199 3.65 11.91 7.42
CA ARG A 199 2.60 11.64 8.43
C ARG A 199 2.47 12.76 9.43
N ARG A 200 3.59 13.32 9.93
CA ARG A 200 3.58 14.45 10.86
C ARG A 200 3.03 15.71 10.21
N GLY A 201 3.48 16.04 9.01
CA GLY A 201 2.99 17.20 8.25
C GLY A 201 1.49 17.14 7.99
N ARG A 202 0.94 15.96 7.71
CA ARG A 202 -0.52 15.79 7.60
C ARG A 202 -1.25 16.10 8.90
N VAL A 203 -0.69 15.75 10.06
CA VAL A 203 -1.29 16.12 11.35
C VAL A 203 -1.22 17.62 11.57
N TYR A 204 -0.11 18.27 11.24
CA TYR A 204 -0.02 19.72 11.29
C TYR A 204 -1.05 20.39 10.37
N ALA A 205 -1.26 19.87 9.15
CA ALA A 205 -2.29 20.40 8.24
C ALA A 205 -3.70 20.26 8.83
N LEU A 206 -4.04 19.13 9.47
CA LEU A 206 -5.32 18.94 10.16
C LEU A 206 -5.51 19.97 11.30
N ARG A 207 -4.44 20.40 11.94
CA ARG A 207 -4.44 21.44 12.96
C ARG A 207 -4.40 22.86 12.38
N LYS A 208 -4.29 22.97 11.06
CA LYS A 208 -4.08 24.24 10.31
C LYS A 208 -2.73 24.92 10.60
N ASP A 209 -1.77 24.17 11.11
CA ASP A 209 -0.39 24.61 11.32
C ASP A 209 0.38 24.47 9.97
N TYR A 210 -0.08 25.19 8.94
CA TYR A 210 0.36 24.98 7.54
C TYR A 210 1.84 25.20 7.31
N ASN A 211 2.49 26.14 8.03
CA ASN A 211 3.92 26.38 7.88
C ASN A 211 4.76 25.16 8.31
N ASP A 212 4.41 24.54 9.44
CA ASP A 212 5.08 23.32 9.92
C ASP A 212 4.76 22.14 9.00
N ALA A 213 3.52 22.07 8.52
CA ALA A 213 3.09 21.05 7.56
C ALA A 213 3.88 21.12 6.24
N ILE A 214 4.04 22.31 5.67
CA ILE A 214 4.82 22.55 4.44
C ILE A 214 6.30 22.24 4.69
N ALA A 215 6.89 22.66 5.81
CA ALA A 215 8.28 22.35 6.14
C ALA A 215 8.55 20.85 6.22
N ASP A 216 7.60 20.07 6.73
CA ASP A 216 7.71 18.61 6.75
C ASP A 216 7.60 18.01 5.35
N MET A 217 6.71 18.51 4.49
CA MET A 217 6.64 18.08 3.09
C MET A 217 7.91 18.47 2.32
N ASP A 218 8.47 19.65 2.55
CA ASP A 218 9.75 20.08 1.97
C ASP A 218 10.87 19.10 2.34
N LYS A 219 10.89 18.67 3.62
CA LYS A 219 11.86 17.70 4.08
C LYS A 219 11.67 16.34 3.43
N ALA A 220 10.44 15.86 3.32
CA ALA A 220 10.11 14.59 2.65
C ALA A 220 10.51 14.63 1.16
N ILE A 221 10.19 15.70 0.45
CA ILE A 221 10.56 15.91 -0.96
C ILE A 221 12.10 15.99 -1.12
N GLY A 222 12.79 16.63 -0.17
CA GLY A 222 14.25 16.68 -0.18
C GLY A 222 14.92 15.31 0.03
N LEU A 223 14.24 14.37 0.69
CA LEU A 223 14.70 12.99 0.87
C LEU A 223 14.34 12.10 -0.31
N ASP A 224 13.17 12.31 -0.90
CA ASP A 224 12.68 11.59 -2.08
C ASP A 224 12.02 12.58 -3.06
N THR A 225 12.78 13.02 -4.06
CA THR A 225 12.31 13.98 -5.07
C THR A 225 11.31 13.39 -6.07
N THR A 226 11.04 12.09 -6.00
CA THR A 226 10.06 11.40 -6.84
C THR A 226 8.73 11.15 -6.12
N ASN A 227 8.62 11.53 -4.87
CA ASN A 227 7.45 11.29 -4.04
C ASN A 227 6.27 12.20 -4.43
N THR A 228 5.48 11.75 -5.40
CA THR A 228 4.29 12.47 -5.89
C THR A 228 3.27 12.74 -4.78
N PHE A 229 3.17 11.84 -3.79
CA PHE A 229 2.27 12.01 -2.65
C PHE A 229 2.67 13.21 -1.76
N ALA A 230 3.96 13.44 -1.54
CA ALA A 230 4.44 14.59 -0.78
C ALA A 230 4.16 15.91 -1.51
N TYR A 231 4.41 15.98 -2.83
CA TYR A 231 4.05 17.14 -3.65
C TYR A 231 2.55 17.41 -3.62
N PHE A 232 1.72 16.37 -3.79
CA PHE A 232 0.27 16.53 -3.76
C PHE A 232 -0.21 17.09 -2.42
N ASN A 233 0.25 16.54 -1.28
CA ASN A 233 -0.13 17.05 0.03
C ASN A 233 0.35 18.50 0.25
N ARG A 234 1.57 18.86 -0.18
CA ARG A 234 2.06 20.23 -0.08
C ARG A 234 1.22 21.20 -0.92
N ALA A 235 0.80 20.78 -2.11
CA ALA A 235 -0.09 21.57 -2.95
C ALA A 235 -1.42 21.88 -2.26
N LEU A 236 -2.01 20.92 -1.55
CA LEU A 236 -3.24 21.15 -0.77
C LEU A 236 -3.02 22.17 0.35
N MET A 237 -1.87 22.10 1.03
CA MET A 237 -1.51 23.05 2.10
C MET A 237 -1.31 24.47 1.52
N TYR A 238 -0.65 24.59 0.35
CA TYR A 238 -0.54 25.86 -0.34
C TYR A 238 -1.89 26.41 -0.81
N TYR A 239 -2.80 25.53 -1.28
CA TYR A 239 -4.17 25.90 -1.64
C TYR A 239 -4.92 26.49 -0.45
N ASP A 240 -4.84 25.84 0.73
CA ASP A 240 -5.49 26.31 1.95
C ASP A 240 -4.93 27.67 2.43
N GLN A 241 -3.68 27.97 2.11
CA GLN A 241 -3.06 29.29 2.32
C GLN A 241 -3.34 30.30 1.21
N ASN A 242 -4.16 29.95 0.19
CA ASN A 242 -4.39 30.74 -1.02
C ASN A 242 -3.11 31.01 -1.85
N ASN A 243 -2.06 30.23 -1.66
CA ASN A 243 -0.85 30.30 -2.49
C ASN A 243 -1.02 29.43 -3.75
N TYR A 244 -1.90 29.88 -4.64
CA TYR A 244 -2.29 29.11 -5.82
C TYR A 244 -1.13 28.84 -6.77
N ASN A 245 -0.16 29.76 -6.89
CA ASN A 245 1.00 29.55 -7.76
C ASN A 245 1.88 28.39 -7.28
N ALA A 246 2.16 28.29 -6.00
CA ALA A 246 2.92 27.20 -5.42
C ALA A 246 2.15 25.89 -5.53
N ALA A 247 0.85 25.90 -5.23
CA ALA A 247 -0.02 24.73 -5.37
C ALA A 247 -0.03 24.20 -6.81
N MET A 248 -0.19 25.07 -7.81
CA MET A 248 -0.14 24.72 -9.24
C MET A 248 1.19 24.11 -9.66
N SER A 249 2.30 24.66 -9.16
CA SER A 249 3.64 24.10 -9.44
C SER A 249 3.75 22.65 -8.98
N ASP A 250 3.29 22.37 -7.76
CA ASP A 250 3.33 21.01 -7.18
C ASP A 250 2.37 20.04 -7.89
N LEU A 251 1.13 20.46 -8.18
CA LEU A 251 0.18 19.64 -8.94
C LEU A 251 0.70 19.32 -10.34
N ASN A 252 1.30 20.30 -11.02
CA ASN A 252 1.94 20.07 -12.31
C ASN A 252 3.14 19.13 -12.21
N ARG A 253 3.85 19.11 -11.07
CA ARG A 253 4.93 18.15 -10.81
C ARG A 253 4.36 16.72 -10.70
N VAL A 254 3.27 16.54 -9.98
CA VAL A 254 2.58 15.24 -9.88
C VAL A 254 2.10 14.76 -11.25
N LEU A 255 1.45 15.63 -12.03
CA LEU A 255 0.88 15.26 -13.33
C LEU A 255 1.94 14.98 -14.42
N ARG A 256 3.18 15.39 -14.25
CA ARG A 256 4.28 14.98 -15.15
C ARG A 256 4.59 13.49 -14.99
N ASP A 257 4.53 12.98 -13.76
CA ASP A 257 4.86 11.58 -13.47
C ASP A 257 3.60 10.70 -13.57
N GLU A 258 2.45 11.26 -13.22
CA GLU A 258 1.14 10.59 -13.18
C GLU A 258 0.08 11.39 -13.97
N PRO A 259 0.13 11.42 -15.32
CA PRO A 259 -0.79 12.27 -16.13
C PRO A 259 -2.27 11.94 -15.94
N GLY A 260 -2.58 10.71 -15.56
CA GLY A 260 -3.95 10.21 -15.29
C GLY A 260 -4.37 10.29 -13.82
N ASN A 261 -3.67 11.02 -12.96
CA ASN A 261 -4.06 11.14 -11.56
C ASN A 261 -5.31 12.04 -11.43
N ALA A 262 -6.49 11.38 -11.40
CA ALA A 262 -7.79 12.08 -11.38
C ALA A 262 -7.95 13.04 -10.21
N LEU A 263 -7.42 12.71 -9.02
CA LEU A 263 -7.48 13.56 -7.84
C LEU A 263 -6.66 14.84 -8.03
N THR A 264 -5.49 14.71 -8.65
CA THR A 264 -4.62 15.86 -8.96
C THR A 264 -5.22 16.76 -10.02
N LEU A 265 -5.77 16.18 -11.10
CA LEU A 265 -6.52 16.93 -12.13
C LEU A 265 -7.70 17.68 -11.52
N TYR A 266 -8.48 17.01 -10.68
CA TYR A 266 -9.62 17.62 -9.98
C TYR A 266 -9.19 18.83 -9.14
N ASN A 267 -8.14 18.70 -8.32
CA ASN A 267 -7.67 19.82 -7.50
C ASN A 267 -7.04 20.95 -8.34
N ARG A 268 -6.35 20.62 -9.43
CA ARG A 268 -5.81 21.64 -10.37
C ARG A 268 -6.93 22.42 -11.05
N SER A 269 -7.99 21.73 -11.43
CA SER A 269 -9.19 22.37 -11.98
C SER A 269 -9.82 23.37 -11.01
N LEU A 270 -9.94 23.02 -9.71
CA LEU A 270 -10.44 23.95 -8.71
C LEU A 270 -9.59 25.22 -8.61
N ILE A 271 -8.27 25.09 -8.65
CA ILE A 271 -7.35 26.25 -8.64
C ILE A 271 -7.51 27.06 -9.91
N ASN A 272 -7.52 26.43 -11.09
CA ASN A 272 -7.72 27.12 -12.36
C ASN A 272 -9.02 27.92 -12.36
N ALA A 273 -10.12 27.35 -11.90
CA ALA A 273 -11.39 28.04 -11.77
C ALA A 273 -11.34 29.21 -10.78
N GLN A 274 -10.58 29.07 -9.68
CA GLN A 274 -10.42 30.13 -8.66
C GLN A 274 -9.63 31.33 -9.19
N VAL A 275 -8.60 31.09 -10.02
CA VAL A 275 -7.78 32.14 -10.61
C VAL A 275 -8.34 32.70 -11.95
N GLY A 276 -9.47 32.14 -12.42
CA GLY A 276 -10.17 32.60 -13.61
C GLY A 276 -9.81 31.90 -14.91
N ASN A 277 -8.95 30.90 -14.88
CA ASN A 277 -8.55 30.07 -16.04
C ASN A 277 -9.62 28.99 -16.32
N MET A 278 -10.80 29.41 -16.83
CA MET A 278 -11.96 28.51 -16.94
C MET A 278 -11.76 27.41 -17.98
N GLU A 279 -11.09 27.70 -19.10
CA GLU A 279 -10.81 26.74 -20.15
C GLU A 279 -9.93 25.58 -19.64
N ASP A 280 -8.86 25.92 -18.89
CA ASP A 280 -7.99 24.89 -18.27
C ASP A 280 -8.75 24.12 -17.19
N ALA A 281 -9.62 24.80 -16.42
CA ALA A 281 -10.45 24.14 -15.42
C ALA A 281 -11.42 23.13 -16.05
N LEU A 282 -12.05 23.47 -17.18
CA LEU A 282 -12.91 22.56 -17.93
C LEU A 282 -12.12 21.38 -18.50
N ALA A 283 -10.96 21.63 -19.11
CA ALA A 283 -10.12 20.57 -19.67
C ALA A 283 -9.71 19.54 -18.61
N ASP A 284 -9.34 19.98 -17.41
CA ASP A 284 -9.02 19.09 -16.30
C ASP A 284 -10.25 18.28 -15.85
N MET A 285 -11.44 18.88 -15.73
CA MET A 285 -12.67 18.16 -15.38
C MET A 285 -13.11 17.17 -16.46
N ASP A 286 -12.93 17.50 -17.74
CA ASP A 286 -13.16 16.57 -18.85
C ASP A 286 -12.28 15.32 -18.71
N HIS A 287 -11.00 15.51 -18.36
CA HIS A 287 -10.11 14.39 -18.08
C HIS A 287 -10.58 13.55 -16.89
N VAL A 288 -10.99 14.18 -15.78
CA VAL A 288 -11.53 13.48 -14.60
C VAL A 288 -12.75 12.63 -14.97
N ILE A 289 -13.68 13.20 -15.75
CA ILE A 289 -14.88 12.49 -16.20
C ILE A 289 -14.54 11.33 -17.15
N ASN A 290 -13.57 11.52 -18.04
CA ASN A 290 -13.10 10.45 -18.94
C ASN A 290 -12.48 9.29 -18.15
N ILE A 291 -11.75 9.56 -17.05
CA ILE A 291 -11.17 8.53 -16.18
C ILE A 291 -12.27 7.82 -15.35
N ASN A 292 -13.21 8.59 -14.82
CA ASN A 292 -14.33 8.09 -14.02
C ASN A 292 -15.64 8.76 -14.43
N PRO A 293 -16.40 8.15 -15.35
CA PRO A 293 -17.68 8.69 -15.82
C PRO A 293 -18.80 8.73 -14.77
N GLU A 294 -18.58 8.14 -13.61
CA GLU A 294 -19.53 8.17 -12.49
C GLU A 294 -19.16 9.21 -11.42
N ASN A 295 -18.20 10.08 -11.69
CA ASN A 295 -17.77 11.10 -10.72
C ASN A 295 -18.76 12.27 -10.67
N VAL A 296 -19.71 12.16 -9.74
CA VAL A 296 -20.78 13.17 -9.51
C VAL A 296 -20.23 14.57 -9.30
N LEU A 297 -19.15 14.70 -8.50
CA LEU A 297 -18.56 16.00 -8.18
C LEU A 297 -17.86 16.64 -9.38
N ALA A 298 -17.36 15.84 -10.31
CA ALA A 298 -16.74 16.38 -11.52
C ALA A 298 -17.80 17.03 -12.44
N TYR A 299 -18.94 16.38 -12.65
CA TYR A 299 -20.06 16.97 -13.39
C TYR A 299 -20.58 18.24 -12.70
N TYR A 300 -20.81 18.16 -11.38
CA TYR A 300 -21.29 19.32 -10.63
C TYR A 300 -20.36 20.53 -10.72
N ASN A 301 -19.03 20.34 -10.60
CA ASN A 301 -18.08 21.43 -10.70
C ASN A 301 -17.95 21.93 -12.14
N ARG A 302 -17.94 21.05 -13.15
CA ARG A 302 -17.91 21.45 -14.57
C ARG A 302 -19.16 22.26 -14.91
N ALA A 303 -20.33 21.87 -14.46
CA ALA A 303 -21.54 22.65 -14.58
C ALA A 303 -21.39 24.08 -14.00
N SER A 304 -20.80 24.19 -12.80
CA SER A 304 -20.56 25.50 -12.19
C SER A 304 -19.58 26.37 -12.99
N TYR A 305 -18.62 25.76 -13.69
CA TYR A 305 -17.72 26.49 -14.59
C TYR A 305 -18.46 26.94 -15.85
N PHE A 306 -19.31 26.10 -16.44
CA PHE A 306 -20.17 26.49 -17.54
C PHE A 306 -21.10 27.69 -17.19
N VAL A 307 -21.70 27.69 -15.99
CA VAL A 307 -22.48 28.82 -15.47
C VAL A 307 -21.64 30.07 -15.44
N ARG A 308 -20.42 30.04 -14.90
CA ARG A 308 -19.52 31.21 -14.84
C ARG A 308 -19.09 31.71 -16.22
N MET A 309 -19.15 30.88 -17.26
CA MET A 309 -18.86 31.20 -18.65
C MET A 309 -20.12 31.62 -19.46
N GLY A 310 -21.31 31.57 -18.84
CA GLY A 310 -22.58 31.88 -19.55
C GLY A 310 -23.08 30.72 -20.44
N ARG A 311 -22.50 29.53 -20.33
CA ARG A 311 -22.86 28.33 -21.10
C ARG A 311 -23.95 27.53 -20.38
N TRP A 312 -25.15 28.12 -20.32
CA TRP A 312 -26.24 27.63 -19.48
C TRP A 312 -26.74 26.24 -19.85
N MET A 313 -26.80 25.91 -21.17
CA MET A 313 -27.27 24.58 -21.61
C MET A 313 -26.33 23.48 -21.22
N ASP A 314 -25.02 23.71 -21.42
CA ASP A 314 -23.99 22.75 -21.01
C ASP A 314 -24.00 22.54 -19.48
N ALA A 315 -24.28 23.57 -18.71
CA ALA A 315 -24.40 23.49 -17.26
C ALA A 315 -25.62 22.66 -16.84
N LEU A 316 -26.76 22.84 -17.53
CA LEU A 316 -27.97 22.04 -17.23
C LEU A 316 -27.75 20.55 -17.48
N ASP A 317 -27.11 20.21 -18.62
CA ASP A 317 -26.81 18.81 -18.96
C ASP A 317 -25.93 18.16 -17.88
N ASP A 318 -24.94 18.87 -17.39
CA ASP A 318 -24.03 18.38 -16.35
C ASP A 318 -24.69 18.28 -14.96
N TYR A 319 -25.53 19.25 -14.59
CA TYR A 319 -26.31 19.14 -13.35
C TYR A 319 -27.31 17.99 -13.42
N ASP A 320 -27.97 17.77 -14.57
CA ASP A 320 -28.86 16.63 -14.79
C ASP A 320 -28.09 15.31 -14.64
N LYS A 321 -26.89 15.23 -15.20
CA LYS A 321 -26.04 14.04 -15.04
C LYS A 321 -25.60 13.83 -13.60
N ALA A 322 -25.22 14.87 -12.88
CA ALA A 322 -24.87 14.77 -11.46
C ALA A 322 -26.06 14.27 -10.60
N ILE A 323 -27.29 14.72 -10.91
CA ILE A 323 -28.52 14.30 -10.25
C ILE A 323 -28.90 12.85 -10.62
N GLU A 324 -28.74 12.47 -11.89
CA GLU A 324 -28.94 11.08 -12.33
C GLU A 324 -28.03 10.11 -11.56
N LEU A 325 -26.75 10.47 -11.41
CA LEU A 325 -25.78 9.65 -10.70
C LEU A 325 -25.98 9.65 -9.18
N TYR A 326 -26.46 10.76 -8.61
CA TYR A 326 -26.75 10.89 -7.19
C TYR A 326 -28.04 11.69 -6.95
N PRO A 327 -29.21 11.02 -6.90
CA PRO A 327 -30.51 11.67 -6.79
C PRO A 327 -30.72 12.53 -5.54
N ASP A 328 -29.98 12.31 -4.46
CA ASP A 328 -30.09 13.09 -3.21
C ASP A 328 -29.15 14.30 -3.17
N PHE A 329 -28.55 14.71 -4.31
CA PHE A 329 -27.58 15.80 -4.36
C PHE A 329 -28.28 17.18 -4.34
N ALA A 330 -28.75 17.62 -3.19
CA ALA A 330 -29.51 18.86 -3.00
C ALA A 330 -28.87 20.11 -3.63
N LYS A 331 -27.51 20.22 -3.57
CA LYS A 331 -26.79 21.36 -4.18
C LYS A 331 -26.89 21.40 -5.71
N ALA A 332 -26.96 20.23 -6.36
CA ALA A 332 -27.12 20.18 -7.81
C ALA A 332 -28.52 20.65 -8.22
N TYR A 333 -29.56 20.25 -7.52
CA TYR A 333 -30.93 20.75 -7.76
C TYR A 333 -31.01 22.26 -7.57
N LEU A 334 -30.41 22.79 -6.49
CA LEU A 334 -30.42 24.21 -6.21
C LEU A 334 -29.76 25.00 -7.34
N ASN A 335 -28.52 24.61 -7.73
CA ASN A 335 -27.77 25.33 -8.76
C ASN A 335 -28.36 25.19 -10.17
N ARG A 336 -29.05 24.05 -10.45
CA ARG A 336 -29.79 23.83 -11.70
C ARG A 336 -31.00 24.76 -11.86
N SER A 337 -31.61 25.20 -10.75
CA SER A 337 -32.83 26.02 -10.77
C SER A 337 -32.58 27.53 -10.98
N TYR A 338 -31.32 27.93 -10.91
CA TYR A 338 -30.90 29.33 -11.21
C TYR A 338 -30.47 29.49 -12.64
#